data_972ba9f1cb1db312ebdc8bb10d15c478
#
_entry.id   972ba9f1cb1db312ebdc8bb10d15c478
#
_cell.length_a   1.000
_cell.length_b   1.000
_cell.length_c   1.000
_cell.angle_alpha   90.00
_cell.angle_beta   90.00
_cell.angle_gamma   90.00
#
_symmetry.space_group_name_H-M   'P 1'
#
loop_
_entity.id
_entity.type
_entity.pdbx_description
1 polymer ?
#
loop_
_entity_poly.entity_id
_entity_poly.type
_entity_poly.pdbx_seq_one_letter_code
_entity_poly.pdbx_strand_id
1 'polypeptide(L)'
;MKYLLVAIISFLVFVGSIYKYFLVRKFPEEAVVEKALDGDTVKIEDGRLVRYIGINAPETRKKQEGDWIYDPEPFAEKAKFFNQNLVKGKKVRLEYDTRKKDVHNRLLAYVYAGNVFVNGEIIRQGYALSYFFPPNLKYADKLLSLEQEARENNRGFWFYVKSHPISFVDAGTHIGEIRMVEGRVRDTYRGEKVIRLNFGPDWRRDFHVTIFLNMLDRFKSQGISPTSYYKGKRVRVSGSIKEFDGCPEIAITDPSQIEVLEN
;
A
#
# COMPACT_ATOMS: atom_id res chain seq x y z
N MET A 1 -49.72 31.18 13.55
CA MET A 1 -48.44 30.81 14.23
C MET A 1 -48.16 29.31 14.24
N LYS A 2 -49.07 28.42 14.67
CA LYS A 2 -48.86 26.94 14.72
C LYS A 2 -48.51 26.32 13.38
N TYR A 3 -49.20 26.67 12.27
CA TYR A 3 -48.92 26.11 10.93
C TYR A 3 -47.57 26.53 10.35
N LEU A 4 -47.09 27.74 10.67
CA LEU A 4 -45.80 28.24 10.24
C LEU A 4 -44.65 27.44 10.94
N LEU A 5 -44.82 27.14 12.22
CA LEU A 5 -43.84 26.34 13.00
C LEU A 5 -43.76 24.91 12.47
N VAL A 6 -44.91 24.28 12.13
CA VAL A 6 -44.95 22.95 11.55
C VAL A 6 -44.26 22.91 10.18
N ALA A 7 -44.49 23.92 9.33
CA ALA A 7 -43.85 24.02 8.03
C ALA A 7 -42.33 24.16 8.14
N ILE A 8 -41.83 24.96 9.07
CA ILE A 8 -40.38 25.12 9.35
C ILE A 8 -39.74 23.81 9.82
N ILE A 9 -40.40 23.11 10.74
CA ILE A 9 -39.87 21.81 11.26
C ILE A 9 -39.85 20.78 10.13
N SER A 10 -40.88 20.66 9.33
CA SER A 10 -40.95 19.76 8.18
C SER A 10 -39.85 20.06 7.15
N PHE A 11 -39.59 21.35 6.86
CA PHE A 11 -38.52 21.76 5.98
C PHE A 11 -37.15 21.41 6.51
N LEU A 12 -36.86 21.62 7.81
CA LEU A 12 -35.58 21.25 8.45
C LEU A 12 -35.36 19.75 8.44
N VAL A 13 -36.38 18.94 8.70
CA VAL A 13 -36.31 17.48 8.63
C VAL A 13 -36.04 17.02 7.19
N PHE A 14 -36.70 17.64 6.20
CA PHE A 14 -36.47 17.32 4.78
C PHE A 14 -35.06 17.69 4.32
N VAL A 15 -34.56 18.89 4.67
CA VAL A 15 -33.19 19.32 4.37
C VAL A 15 -32.16 18.43 5.09
N GLY A 16 -32.41 18.07 6.35
CA GLY A 16 -31.57 17.16 7.12
C GLY A 16 -31.51 15.75 6.50
N SER A 17 -32.65 15.27 5.97
CA SER A 17 -32.74 13.97 5.29
C SER A 17 -32.00 14.00 3.95
N ILE A 18 -32.11 15.07 3.17
CA ILE A 18 -31.36 15.27 1.92
C ILE A 18 -29.86 15.34 2.22
N TYR A 19 -29.46 16.12 3.22
CA TYR A 19 -28.06 16.24 3.62
C TYR A 19 -27.48 14.88 4.07
N LYS A 20 -28.22 14.12 4.87
CA LYS A 20 -27.85 12.77 5.28
C LYS A 20 -27.78 11.83 4.08
N TYR A 21 -28.69 11.89 3.12
CA TYR A 21 -28.68 11.11 1.89
C TYR A 21 -27.44 11.41 1.03
N PHE A 22 -27.04 12.67 0.87
CA PHE A 22 -25.82 13.07 0.16
C PHE A 22 -24.55 12.65 0.91
N LEU A 23 -24.51 12.71 2.25
CA LEU A 23 -23.38 12.25 3.06
C LEU A 23 -23.21 10.73 2.97
N VAL A 24 -24.29 9.97 3.03
CA VAL A 24 -24.27 8.50 2.89
C VAL A 24 -23.78 8.10 1.49
N ARG A 25 -24.16 8.82 0.44
CA ARG A 25 -23.62 8.60 -0.91
C ARG A 25 -22.13 8.97 -1.04
N LYS A 26 -21.61 9.88 -0.20
CA LYS A 26 -20.22 10.32 -0.29
C LYS A 26 -19.24 9.21 0.14
N PHE A 27 -19.60 8.43 1.16
CA PHE A 27 -18.80 7.34 1.71
C PHE A 27 -19.73 6.15 2.01
N PRO A 28 -20.02 5.28 1.00
CA PRO A 28 -20.89 4.14 1.21
C PRO A 28 -20.21 3.11 2.13
N GLU A 29 -20.96 2.57 3.06
CA GLU A 29 -20.49 1.47 3.91
C GLU A 29 -20.56 0.12 3.19
N GLU A 30 -21.36 0.03 2.14
CA GLU A 30 -21.51 -1.14 1.28
C GLU A 30 -21.53 -0.73 -0.20
N ALA A 31 -21.00 -1.58 -1.07
CA ALA A 31 -21.00 -1.36 -2.51
C ALA A 31 -20.95 -2.70 -3.26
N VAL A 32 -21.45 -2.72 -4.49
CA VAL A 32 -21.24 -3.86 -5.40
C VAL A 32 -20.01 -3.58 -6.26
N VAL A 33 -19.11 -4.57 -6.35
CA VAL A 33 -17.88 -4.45 -7.12
C VAL A 33 -18.15 -4.79 -8.59
N GLU A 34 -17.95 -3.83 -9.50
CA GLU A 34 -18.03 -4.04 -10.94
C GLU A 34 -16.87 -4.91 -11.43
N LYS A 35 -15.63 -4.50 -11.10
CA LYS A 35 -14.40 -5.19 -11.50
C LYS A 35 -13.19 -4.80 -10.65
N ALA A 36 -12.19 -5.68 -10.59
CA ALA A 36 -10.86 -5.34 -10.12
C ALA A 36 -10.05 -4.66 -11.27
N LEU A 37 -9.34 -3.59 -10.95
CA LEU A 37 -8.41 -2.93 -11.87
C LEU A 37 -7.02 -3.53 -11.76
N ASP A 38 -6.61 -3.84 -10.53
CA ASP A 38 -5.37 -4.50 -10.15
C ASP A 38 -5.55 -5.29 -8.83
N GLY A 39 -4.46 -5.67 -8.19
CA GLY A 39 -4.49 -6.47 -6.95
C GLY A 39 -5.05 -5.73 -5.73
N ASP A 40 -5.13 -4.40 -5.74
CA ASP A 40 -5.52 -3.59 -4.58
C ASP A 40 -6.48 -2.44 -4.89
N THR A 41 -6.99 -2.39 -6.10
CA THR A 41 -7.93 -1.36 -6.54
C THR A 41 -9.12 -1.98 -7.28
N VAL A 42 -10.33 -1.57 -6.91
CA VAL A 42 -11.55 -2.00 -7.58
C VAL A 42 -12.39 -0.81 -8.04
N LYS A 43 -13.19 -1.04 -9.08
CA LYS A 43 -14.28 -0.15 -9.49
C LYS A 43 -15.58 -0.69 -8.94
N ILE A 44 -16.37 0.14 -8.28
CA ILE A 44 -17.73 -0.18 -7.82
C ILE A 44 -18.78 0.28 -8.83
N GLU A 45 -20.01 -0.24 -8.76
CA GLU A 45 -21.06 -0.01 -9.76
C GLU A 45 -21.43 1.47 -9.98
N ASP A 46 -21.25 2.32 -8.97
CA ASP A 46 -21.49 3.77 -9.11
C ASP A 46 -20.35 4.52 -9.82
N GLY A 47 -19.35 3.79 -10.33
CA GLY A 47 -18.22 4.31 -11.10
C GLY A 47 -17.01 4.74 -10.28
N ARG A 48 -17.11 4.81 -8.94
CA ARG A 48 -16.00 5.20 -8.07
C ARG A 48 -14.96 4.09 -7.95
N LEU A 49 -13.72 4.51 -7.67
CA LEU A 49 -12.61 3.60 -7.38
C LEU A 49 -12.41 3.48 -5.87
N VAL A 50 -12.15 2.26 -5.42
CA VAL A 50 -11.77 1.95 -4.03
C VAL A 50 -10.36 1.39 -4.03
N ARG A 51 -9.42 2.11 -3.40
CA ARG A 51 -8.04 1.67 -3.15
C ARG A 51 -7.99 1.05 -1.75
N TYR A 52 -7.46 -0.13 -1.67
CA TYR A 52 -7.35 -0.88 -0.42
C TYR A 52 -6.28 -0.28 0.48
N ILE A 53 -6.64 0.01 1.74
CA ILE A 53 -5.73 0.57 2.73
C ILE A 53 -4.71 -0.51 3.17
N GLY A 54 -3.46 -0.09 3.34
CA GLY A 54 -2.42 -0.88 4.00
C GLY A 54 -1.75 -1.92 3.13
N ILE A 55 -2.08 -2.01 1.85
CA ILE A 55 -1.47 -2.94 0.90
C ILE A 55 -1.03 -2.25 -0.39
N ASN A 56 -0.04 -2.83 -1.07
CA ASN A 56 0.43 -2.40 -2.37
C ASN A 56 0.68 -3.63 -3.25
N ALA A 57 -0.14 -3.80 -4.27
CA ALA A 57 0.00 -4.87 -5.26
C ALA A 57 0.82 -4.39 -6.46
N PRO A 58 1.41 -5.31 -7.24
CA PRO A 58 2.01 -4.98 -8.53
C PRO A 58 0.98 -4.35 -9.48
N GLU A 59 1.41 -3.33 -10.20
CA GLU A 59 0.55 -2.53 -11.08
C GLU A 59 0.35 -3.20 -12.44
N THR A 60 -0.90 -3.19 -12.96
CA THR A 60 -1.19 -3.70 -14.32
C THR A 60 -0.98 -2.65 -15.41
N ARG A 61 -0.86 -1.39 -15.02
CA ARG A 61 -0.74 -0.25 -15.94
C ARG A 61 0.28 0.75 -15.43
N LYS A 62 0.98 1.39 -16.34
CA LYS A 62 1.89 2.49 -16.06
C LYS A 62 1.42 3.77 -16.75
N LYS A 63 1.75 4.92 -16.18
CA LYS A 63 1.50 6.21 -16.80
C LYS A 63 2.70 6.57 -17.69
N GLN A 64 2.45 6.75 -19.00
CA GLN A 64 3.46 7.18 -19.96
C GLN A 64 2.89 8.34 -20.78
N GLU A 65 3.62 9.45 -20.85
CA GLU A 65 3.24 10.66 -21.61
C GLU A 65 1.83 11.19 -21.31
N GLY A 66 1.31 10.92 -20.10
CA GLY A 66 -0.03 11.35 -19.69
C GLY A 66 -1.09 10.27 -19.76
N ASP A 67 -0.89 9.23 -20.56
CA ASP A 67 -1.83 8.14 -20.76
C ASP A 67 -1.52 6.90 -19.89
N TRP A 68 -2.55 6.13 -19.57
CA TRP A 68 -2.43 4.85 -18.89
C TRP A 68 -2.28 3.74 -19.92
N ILE A 69 -1.07 3.19 -20.05
CA ILE A 69 -0.78 2.04 -20.91
C ILE A 69 -0.81 0.74 -20.11
N TYR A 70 -1.18 -0.35 -20.79
CA TYR A 70 -1.07 -1.69 -20.23
C TYR A 70 0.39 -2.14 -20.31
N ASP A 71 1.04 -2.19 -19.16
CA ASP A 71 2.42 -2.64 -18.99
C ASP A 71 2.54 -3.29 -17.60
N PRO A 72 2.10 -4.56 -17.46
CA PRO A 72 1.97 -5.21 -16.17
C PRO A 72 3.34 -5.51 -15.55
N GLU A 73 3.50 -5.11 -14.30
CA GLU A 73 4.61 -5.54 -13.46
C GLU A 73 4.54 -7.07 -13.25
N PRO A 74 5.66 -7.76 -12.96
CA PRO A 74 5.64 -9.17 -12.61
C PRO A 74 4.65 -9.48 -11.50
N PHE A 75 3.83 -10.52 -11.67
CA PHE A 75 2.72 -10.93 -10.80
C PHE A 75 1.47 -10.03 -10.79
N ALA A 76 1.44 -8.89 -11.48
CA ALA A 76 0.30 -7.97 -11.48
C ALA A 76 -1.01 -8.64 -11.92
N GLU A 77 -0.97 -9.40 -13.03
CA GLU A 77 -2.17 -10.09 -13.53
C GLU A 77 -2.64 -11.20 -12.57
N LYS A 78 -1.73 -11.89 -11.88
CA LYS A 78 -2.11 -12.90 -10.87
C LYS A 78 -2.78 -12.24 -9.67
N ALA A 79 -2.22 -11.11 -9.20
CA ALA A 79 -2.79 -10.33 -8.10
C ALA A 79 -4.19 -9.81 -8.45
N LYS A 80 -4.35 -9.22 -9.64
CA LYS A 80 -5.64 -8.75 -10.16
C LYS A 80 -6.66 -9.87 -10.30
N PHE A 81 -6.27 -11.00 -10.89
CA PHE A 81 -7.17 -12.16 -11.04
C PHE A 81 -7.62 -12.69 -9.68
N PHE A 82 -6.70 -12.79 -8.71
CA PHE A 82 -7.03 -13.21 -7.36
C PHE A 82 -8.02 -12.25 -6.69
N ASN A 83 -7.75 -10.94 -6.72
CA ASN A 83 -8.65 -9.94 -6.20
C ASN A 83 -10.04 -10.02 -6.88
N GLN A 84 -10.09 -10.13 -8.20
CA GLN A 84 -11.33 -10.24 -8.96
C GLN A 84 -12.19 -11.45 -8.51
N ASN A 85 -11.59 -12.60 -8.27
CA ASN A 85 -12.29 -13.79 -7.78
C ASN A 85 -12.86 -13.60 -6.37
N LEU A 86 -12.18 -12.81 -5.54
CA LEU A 86 -12.67 -12.48 -4.21
C LEU A 86 -13.91 -11.58 -4.23
N VAL A 87 -13.99 -10.60 -5.15
CA VAL A 87 -14.91 -9.47 -4.99
C VAL A 87 -15.84 -9.19 -6.17
N LYS A 88 -15.54 -9.60 -7.42
CA LYS A 88 -16.34 -9.24 -8.61
C LYS A 88 -17.78 -9.70 -8.48
N GLY A 89 -18.72 -8.78 -8.74
CA GLY A 89 -20.17 -9.01 -8.66
C GLY A 89 -20.69 -9.21 -7.24
N LYS A 90 -19.84 -9.09 -6.22
CA LYS A 90 -20.25 -9.25 -4.83
C LYS A 90 -20.56 -7.90 -4.19
N LYS A 91 -21.49 -7.90 -3.27
CA LYS A 91 -21.69 -6.82 -2.31
C LYS A 91 -20.61 -6.91 -1.25
N VAL A 92 -19.79 -5.86 -1.12
CA VAL A 92 -18.71 -5.76 -0.16
C VAL A 92 -19.00 -4.68 0.87
N ARG A 93 -18.52 -4.86 2.10
CA ARG A 93 -18.51 -3.85 3.14
C ARG A 93 -17.20 -3.05 3.04
N LEU A 94 -17.33 -1.72 3.10
CA LEU A 94 -16.24 -0.76 3.07
C LEU A 94 -16.05 -0.15 4.45
N GLU A 95 -14.94 -0.46 5.08
CA GLU A 95 -14.58 0.11 6.37
C GLU A 95 -13.52 1.18 6.18
N TYR A 96 -13.87 2.42 6.50
CA TYR A 96 -12.98 3.57 6.38
C TYR A 96 -12.11 3.72 7.62
N ASP A 97 -10.94 4.33 7.40
CA ASP A 97 -10.08 4.82 8.46
C ASP A 97 -10.13 6.36 8.51
N THR A 98 -9.18 6.99 9.17
CA THR A 98 -9.11 8.44 9.38
C THR A 98 -9.17 9.23 8.07
N ARG A 99 -8.32 8.88 7.09
CA ARG A 99 -8.36 9.46 5.75
C ARG A 99 -9.19 8.56 4.84
N LYS A 100 -10.27 9.13 4.28
CA LYS A 100 -11.25 8.38 3.48
C LYS A 100 -11.02 8.48 1.97
N LYS A 101 -10.15 9.38 1.51
CA LYS A 101 -9.79 9.55 0.09
C LYS A 101 -8.31 9.84 -0.07
N ASP A 102 -7.75 9.42 -1.20
CA ASP A 102 -6.41 9.80 -1.61
C ASP A 102 -6.40 11.07 -2.49
N VAL A 103 -5.20 11.44 -2.96
CA VAL A 103 -4.99 12.62 -3.83
C VAL A 103 -5.61 12.45 -5.23
N HIS A 104 -5.92 11.22 -5.63
CA HIS A 104 -6.57 10.87 -6.89
C HIS A 104 -8.09 10.72 -6.76
N ASN A 105 -8.66 11.14 -5.62
CA ASN A 105 -10.09 11.07 -5.31
C ASN A 105 -10.65 9.62 -5.21
N ARG A 106 -9.79 8.58 -5.11
CA ARG A 106 -10.20 7.21 -4.84
C ARG A 106 -10.65 7.09 -3.38
N LEU A 107 -11.68 6.28 -3.11
CA LEU A 107 -12.06 5.91 -1.75
C LEU A 107 -10.97 5.04 -1.15
N LEU A 108 -10.60 5.30 0.11
CA LEU A 108 -9.65 4.49 0.87
C LEU A 108 -10.42 3.64 1.87
N ALA A 109 -10.38 2.31 1.72
CA ALA A 109 -11.12 1.42 2.60
C ALA A 109 -10.40 0.10 2.87
N TYR A 110 -10.71 -0.48 4.02
CA TYR A 110 -10.59 -1.91 4.27
C TYR A 110 -11.84 -2.59 3.72
N VAL A 111 -11.67 -3.63 2.92
CA VAL A 111 -12.75 -4.26 2.16
C VAL A 111 -13.04 -5.66 2.71
N TYR A 112 -14.34 -5.96 2.84
CA TYR A 112 -14.80 -7.27 3.30
C TYR A 112 -15.83 -7.84 2.32
N ALA A 113 -15.57 -9.04 1.83
CA ALA A 113 -16.50 -9.82 1.03
C ALA A 113 -17.08 -10.95 1.90
N GLY A 114 -18.29 -10.76 2.43
CA GLY A 114 -18.81 -11.58 3.51
C GLY A 114 -17.90 -11.49 4.75
N ASN A 115 -17.40 -12.63 5.22
CA ASN A 115 -16.48 -12.70 6.37
C ASN A 115 -14.98 -12.58 5.98
N VAL A 116 -14.66 -12.46 4.69
CA VAL A 116 -13.28 -12.40 4.20
C VAL A 116 -12.78 -10.96 4.26
N PHE A 117 -11.72 -10.72 5.03
CA PHE A 117 -10.94 -9.48 5.00
C PHE A 117 -10.06 -9.47 3.76
N VAL A 118 -10.53 -8.84 2.69
CA VAL A 118 -9.94 -8.92 1.33
C VAL A 118 -8.50 -8.41 1.31
N ASN A 119 -8.22 -7.24 1.93
CA ASN A 119 -6.87 -6.69 2.02
C ASN A 119 -5.89 -7.70 2.63
N GLY A 120 -6.29 -8.32 3.74
CA GLY A 120 -5.48 -9.31 4.43
C GLY A 120 -5.31 -10.60 3.65
N GLU A 121 -6.36 -11.06 2.95
CA GLU A 121 -6.28 -12.29 2.17
C GLU A 121 -5.33 -12.15 0.97
N ILE A 122 -5.33 -10.99 0.30
CA ILE A 122 -4.42 -10.70 -0.82
C ILE A 122 -2.95 -10.73 -0.34
N ILE A 123 -2.64 -10.13 0.82
CA ILE A 123 -1.31 -10.20 1.43
C ILE A 123 -0.96 -11.64 1.83
N ARG A 124 -1.88 -12.33 2.53
CA ARG A 124 -1.67 -13.69 3.03
C ARG A 124 -1.34 -14.69 1.92
N GLN A 125 -1.86 -14.45 0.72
CA GLN A 125 -1.56 -15.25 -0.48
C GLN A 125 -0.34 -14.78 -1.26
N GLY A 126 0.35 -13.72 -0.78
CA GLY A 126 1.58 -13.21 -1.41
C GLY A 126 1.33 -12.50 -2.75
N TYR A 127 0.22 -11.76 -2.86
CA TYR A 127 -0.12 -10.96 -4.04
C TYR A 127 -0.04 -9.45 -3.82
N ALA A 128 0.29 -9.01 -2.60
CA ALA A 128 0.62 -7.63 -2.28
C ALA A 128 1.63 -7.56 -1.14
N LEU A 129 2.33 -6.44 -1.04
CA LEU A 129 3.15 -6.05 0.12
C LEU A 129 2.33 -5.22 1.08
N SER A 130 2.70 -5.24 2.36
CA SER A 130 2.23 -4.26 3.33
C SER A 130 2.82 -2.90 3.01
N TYR A 131 1.96 -1.89 2.90
CA TYR A 131 2.36 -0.52 2.63
C TYR A 131 1.46 0.46 3.38
N PHE A 132 2.03 1.20 4.31
CA PHE A 132 1.26 2.05 5.21
C PHE A 132 1.47 3.52 4.93
N PHE A 133 0.39 4.28 5.03
CA PHE A 133 0.39 5.72 4.87
C PHE A 133 -0.41 6.36 6.02
N PRO A 134 0.25 6.94 7.03
CA PRO A 134 -0.47 7.62 8.11
C PRO A 134 -1.44 8.69 7.60
N PRO A 135 -2.59 8.86 8.24
CA PRO A 135 -2.99 8.30 9.53
C PRO A 135 -3.69 6.92 9.49
N ASN A 136 -3.80 6.27 8.32
CA ASN A 136 -4.55 5.02 8.13
C ASN A 136 -3.70 3.80 8.55
N LEU A 137 -3.72 3.46 9.84
CA LEU A 137 -2.87 2.40 10.42
C LEU A 137 -3.67 1.33 11.21
N LYS A 138 -4.99 1.38 11.18
CA LYS A 138 -5.87 0.55 12.03
C LYS A 138 -5.53 -0.94 12.02
N TYR A 139 -5.18 -1.51 10.87
CA TYR A 139 -4.86 -2.94 10.72
C TYR A 139 -3.39 -3.19 10.34
N ALA A 140 -2.49 -2.24 10.61
CA ALA A 140 -1.09 -2.35 10.20
C ALA A 140 -0.42 -3.62 10.74
N ASP A 141 -0.52 -3.89 12.05
CA ASP A 141 0.12 -5.05 12.67
C ASP A 141 -0.46 -6.38 12.17
N LYS A 142 -1.78 -6.43 11.93
CA LYS A 142 -2.42 -7.61 11.34
C LYS A 142 -1.93 -7.87 9.92
N LEU A 143 -1.80 -6.83 9.08
CA LEU A 143 -1.34 -6.98 7.70
C LEU A 143 0.13 -7.40 7.65
N LEU A 144 0.99 -6.87 8.53
CA LEU A 144 2.38 -7.30 8.66
C LEU A 144 2.51 -8.77 9.07
N SER A 145 1.70 -9.21 10.03
CA SER A 145 1.68 -10.62 10.44
C SER A 145 1.27 -11.55 9.27
N LEU A 146 0.29 -11.14 8.47
CA LEU A 146 -0.14 -11.89 7.29
C LEU A 146 0.92 -11.90 6.17
N GLU A 147 1.67 -10.79 6.00
CA GLU A 147 2.81 -10.74 5.07
C GLU A 147 3.93 -11.66 5.53
N GLN A 148 4.24 -11.66 6.83
CA GLN A 148 5.23 -12.58 7.39
C GLN A 148 4.82 -14.03 7.15
N GLU A 149 3.54 -14.39 7.42
CA GLU A 149 3.00 -15.73 7.12
C GLU A 149 3.18 -16.09 5.63
N ALA A 150 2.84 -15.17 4.71
CA ALA A 150 3.01 -15.40 3.27
C ALA A 150 4.47 -15.64 2.89
N ARG A 151 5.39 -14.83 3.44
CA ARG A 151 6.84 -14.93 3.21
C ARG A 151 7.41 -16.24 3.75
N GLU A 152 7.06 -16.65 4.96
CA GLU A 152 7.52 -17.89 5.58
C GLU A 152 7.05 -19.11 4.79
N ASN A 153 5.82 -19.09 4.29
CA ASN A 153 5.23 -20.18 3.52
C ASN A 153 5.47 -20.08 2.01
N ASN A 154 6.30 -19.15 1.54
CA ASN A 154 6.65 -18.96 0.12
C ASN A 154 5.42 -18.77 -0.79
N ARG A 155 4.36 -18.10 -0.33
CA ARG A 155 3.13 -17.89 -1.10
C ARG A 155 3.29 -16.81 -2.16
N GLY A 156 2.58 -16.95 -3.26
CA GLY A 156 2.53 -15.97 -4.35
C GLY A 156 3.92 -15.61 -4.90
N PHE A 157 4.28 -14.33 -4.92
CA PHE A 157 5.59 -13.88 -5.40
C PHE A 157 6.74 -14.21 -4.43
N TRP A 158 6.47 -14.51 -3.15
CA TRP A 158 7.53 -14.78 -2.16
C TRP A 158 8.37 -16.00 -2.51
N PHE A 159 7.79 -17.01 -3.17
CA PHE A 159 8.54 -18.16 -3.68
C PHE A 159 9.70 -17.72 -4.60
N TYR A 160 9.40 -16.84 -5.55
CA TYR A 160 10.39 -16.34 -6.51
C TYR A 160 11.36 -15.35 -5.86
N VAL A 161 10.84 -14.38 -5.11
CA VAL A 161 11.62 -13.28 -4.53
C VAL A 161 12.69 -13.79 -3.56
N LYS A 162 12.36 -14.78 -2.71
CA LYS A 162 13.30 -15.37 -1.75
C LYS A 162 14.37 -16.23 -2.40
N SER A 163 14.05 -16.92 -3.50
CA SER A 163 15.02 -17.77 -4.19
C SER A 163 15.93 -17.00 -5.15
N HIS A 164 15.61 -15.75 -5.46
CA HIS A 164 16.35 -14.90 -6.40
C HIS A 164 16.63 -13.51 -5.82
N PRO A 165 17.35 -13.40 -4.68
CA PRO A 165 17.79 -12.10 -4.19
C PRO A 165 18.77 -11.48 -5.20
N ILE A 166 18.73 -10.15 -5.34
CA ILE A 166 19.61 -9.41 -6.24
C ILE A 166 20.58 -8.54 -5.46
N SER A 167 21.70 -8.19 -6.08
CA SER A 167 22.61 -7.17 -5.54
C SER A 167 21.98 -5.79 -5.68
N PHE A 168 22.28 -4.88 -4.76
CA PHE A 168 21.89 -3.46 -4.89
C PHE A 168 22.40 -2.81 -6.19
N VAL A 169 23.51 -3.30 -6.75
CA VAL A 169 24.08 -2.81 -8.03
C VAL A 169 23.13 -3.07 -9.19
N ASP A 170 22.39 -4.15 -9.14
CA ASP A 170 21.48 -4.57 -10.20
C ASP A 170 20.07 -3.97 -10.04
N ALA A 171 19.79 -3.27 -8.93
CA ALA A 171 18.45 -2.77 -8.61
C ALA A 171 17.83 -1.90 -9.72
N GLY A 172 18.66 -1.10 -10.40
CA GLY A 172 18.21 -0.23 -11.51
C GLY A 172 17.64 -0.96 -12.71
N THR A 173 18.01 -2.23 -12.91
CA THR A 173 17.47 -3.06 -14.01
C THR A 173 16.14 -3.76 -13.65
N HIS A 174 15.68 -3.58 -12.41
CA HIS A 174 14.48 -4.22 -11.86
C HIS A 174 13.40 -3.21 -11.39
N ILE A 175 13.40 -2.01 -11.99
CA ILE A 175 12.37 -1.00 -11.68
C ILE A 175 10.97 -1.57 -12.00
N GLY A 176 10.02 -1.39 -11.08
CA GLY A 176 8.66 -1.93 -11.16
C GLY A 176 8.51 -3.35 -10.63
N GLU A 177 9.59 -4.00 -10.18
CA GLU A 177 9.52 -5.36 -9.67
C GLU A 177 9.53 -5.40 -8.14
N ILE A 178 8.87 -6.41 -7.56
CA ILE A 178 9.05 -6.76 -6.16
C ILE A 178 10.29 -7.64 -6.06
N ARG A 179 11.28 -7.19 -5.31
CA ARG A 179 12.57 -7.89 -5.14
C ARG A 179 13.01 -7.93 -3.69
N MET A 180 13.97 -8.79 -3.47
CA MET A 180 14.80 -8.87 -2.28
C MET A 180 16.19 -8.39 -2.65
N VAL A 181 16.58 -7.21 -2.17
CA VAL A 181 17.84 -6.54 -2.53
C VAL A 181 18.82 -6.70 -1.38
N GLU A 182 20.02 -7.17 -1.68
CA GLU A 182 21.12 -7.33 -0.70
C GLU A 182 22.24 -6.31 -0.94
N GLY A 183 22.80 -5.82 0.16
CA GLY A 183 23.95 -4.93 0.11
C GLY A 183 24.39 -4.47 1.48
N ARG A 184 25.52 -3.77 1.51
CA ARG A 184 26.01 -3.08 2.72
C ARG A 184 25.54 -1.63 2.71
N VAL A 185 24.90 -1.18 3.77
CA VAL A 185 24.55 0.23 3.95
C VAL A 185 25.85 1.02 4.16
N ARG A 186 26.26 1.75 3.14
CA ARG A 186 27.49 2.53 3.15
C ARG A 186 27.37 3.77 4.03
N ASP A 187 26.28 4.50 3.85
CA ASP A 187 26.04 5.74 4.58
C ASP A 187 24.52 5.95 4.79
N THR A 188 24.18 6.90 5.64
CA THR A 188 22.81 7.24 5.97
C THR A 188 22.63 8.76 5.94
N TYR A 189 21.48 9.20 5.44
CA TYR A 189 21.11 10.60 5.40
C TYR A 189 19.75 10.81 6.06
N ARG A 190 19.63 11.87 6.87
CA ARG A 190 18.36 12.28 7.47
C ARG A 190 17.97 13.65 6.90
N GLY A 191 16.92 13.68 6.09
CA GLY A 191 16.29 14.88 5.57
C GLY A 191 15.10 15.32 6.43
N GLU A 192 14.36 16.30 5.92
CA GLU A 192 13.17 16.85 6.59
C GLU A 192 11.97 15.88 6.62
N LYS A 193 11.85 14.98 5.63
CA LYS A 193 10.71 14.08 5.47
C LYS A 193 11.08 12.59 5.47
N VAL A 194 12.36 12.29 5.20
CA VAL A 194 12.83 10.92 5.01
C VAL A 194 14.20 10.69 5.65
N ILE A 195 14.45 9.41 5.98
CA ILE A 195 15.81 8.88 6.14
C ILE A 195 16.11 8.04 4.91
N ARG A 196 17.33 8.19 4.36
CA ARG A 196 17.86 7.33 3.29
C ARG A 196 18.99 6.46 3.83
N LEU A 197 18.97 5.20 3.45
CA LEU A 197 20.08 4.27 3.65
C LEU A 197 20.72 4.08 2.28
N ASN A 198 21.92 4.61 2.07
CA ASN A 198 22.62 4.60 0.79
C ASN A 198 23.55 3.39 0.69
N PHE A 199 23.54 2.71 -0.45
CA PHE A 199 24.31 1.48 -0.65
C PHE A 199 25.59 1.71 -1.46
N GLY A 200 25.53 2.53 -2.49
CA GLY A 200 26.67 2.85 -3.35
C GLY A 200 27.36 4.17 -3.01
N PRO A 201 28.46 4.48 -3.71
CA PRO A 201 29.21 5.72 -3.53
C PRO A 201 28.51 6.97 -4.06
N ASP A 202 27.68 6.82 -5.09
CA ASP A 202 26.95 7.93 -5.69
C ASP A 202 25.47 7.91 -5.29
N TRP A 203 25.15 8.60 -4.20
CA TRP A 203 23.79 8.69 -3.67
C TRP A 203 22.75 9.28 -4.66
N ARG A 204 23.19 9.86 -5.79
CA ARG A 204 22.33 10.42 -6.84
C ARG A 204 21.97 9.42 -7.93
N ARG A 205 22.57 8.24 -7.93
CA ARG A 205 22.37 7.21 -8.97
C ARG A 205 22.18 5.81 -8.39
N ASP A 206 22.83 5.57 -7.25
CA ASP A 206 22.85 4.23 -6.66
C ASP A 206 21.56 3.94 -5.88
N PHE A 207 21.28 2.67 -5.72
CA PHE A 207 20.16 2.18 -4.94
C PHE A 207 20.18 2.71 -3.50
N HIS A 208 19.02 3.11 -3.03
CA HIS A 208 18.82 3.46 -1.62
C HIS A 208 17.51 2.93 -1.08
N VAL A 209 17.45 2.82 0.24
CA VAL A 209 16.22 2.53 0.99
C VAL A 209 15.73 3.82 1.62
N THR A 210 14.46 4.12 1.41
CA THR A 210 13.78 5.29 1.98
C THR A 210 12.87 4.89 3.14
N ILE A 211 13.01 5.58 4.27
CA ILE A 211 12.15 5.46 5.45
C ILE A 211 11.52 6.83 5.70
N PHE A 212 10.19 6.92 5.59
CA PHE A 212 9.49 8.18 5.87
C PHE A 212 9.49 8.50 7.37
N LEU A 213 9.71 9.77 7.75
CA LEU A 213 9.81 10.18 9.15
C LEU A 213 8.51 9.93 9.95
N ASN A 214 7.36 9.95 9.29
CA ASN A 214 6.07 9.63 9.91
C ASN A 214 5.89 8.13 10.22
N MET A 215 6.84 7.27 9.80
CA MET A 215 6.89 5.84 10.15
C MET A 215 7.93 5.53 11.23
N LEU A 216 8.72 6.51 11.67
CA LEU A 216 9.83 6.29 12.61
C LEU A 216 9.42 5.67 13.94
N ASP A 217 8.20 5.92 14.40
CA ASP A 217 7.75 5.38 15.69
C ASP A 217 7.66 3.84 15.67
N ARG A 218 7.44 3.23 14.49
CA ARG A 218 7.49 1.78 14.32
C ARG A 218 8.91 1.22 14.50
N PHE A 219 9.92 1.96 14.04
CA PHE A 219 11.34 1.60 14.23
C PHE A 219 11.76 1.83 15.68
N LYS A 220 11.40 2.97 16.26
CA LYS A 220 11.73 3.29 17.65
C LYS A 220 11.13 2.31 18.66
N SER A 221 9.89 1.83 18.42
CA SER A 221 9.25 0.84 19.29
C SER A 221 10.01 -0.49 19.37
N GLN A 222 10.87 -0.77 18.37
CA GLN A 222 11.78 -1.92 18.36
C GLN A 222 13.24 -1.55 18.73
N GLY A 223 13.47 -0.36 19.27
CA GLY A 223 14.80 0.12 19.65
C GLY A 223 15.69 0.47 18.46
N ILE A 224 15.14 0.63 17.26
CA ILE A 224 15.89 0.89 16.04
C ILE A 224 15.93 2.39 15.74
N SER A 225 17.14 2.97 15.72
CA SER A 225 17.42 4.27 15.14
C SER A 225 18.02 4.06 13.75
N PRO A 226 17.26 4.23 12.65
CA PRO A 226 17.69 3.77 11.33
C PRO A 226 19.04 4.35 10.87
N THR A 227 19.33 5.60 11.21
CA THR A 227 20.58 6.28 10.81
C THR A 227 21.83 5.68 11.44
N SER A 228 21.76 5.19 12.66
CA SER A 228 22.89 4.57 13.35
C SER A 228 22.84 3.04 13.29
N TYR A 229 21.64 2.47 13.36
CA TYR A 229 21.47 1.02 13.46
C TYR A 229 21.91 0.26 12.19
N TYR A 230 21.56 0.76 11.00
CA TYR A 230 21.86 0.08 9.74
C TYR A 230 23.18 0.46 9.12
N LYS A 231 23.79 1.60 9.48
CA LYS A 231 25.07 2.08 8.91
C LYS A 231 26.16 1.05 9.08
N GLY A 232 26.84 0.70 7.98
CA GLY A 232 27.92 -0.26 7.93
C GLY A 232 27.51 -1.74 7.90
N LYS A 233 26.22 -2.06 8.12
CA LYS A 233 25.73 -3.42 8.14
C LYS A 233 25.37 -3.94 6.76
N ARG A 234 25.54 -5.25 6.56
CA ARG A 234 24.97 -5.95 5.41
C ARG A 234 23.52 -6.27 5.69
N VAL A 235 22.66 -5.86 4.79
CA VAL A 235 21.20 -6.01 4.95
C VAL A 235 20.57 -6.63 3.72
N ARG A 236 19.39 -7.18 3.92
CA ARG A 236 18.48 -7.65 2.90
C ARG A 236 17.17 -6.87 3.02
N VAL A 237 16.71 -6.24 1.95
CA VAL A 237 15.52 -5.42 1.94
C VAL A 237 14.51 -6.00 0.96
N SER A 238 13.26 -6.16 1.39
CA SER A 238 12.17 -6.66 0.55
C SER A 238 11.20 -5.53 0.23
N GLY A 239 10.89 -5.33 -1.05
CA GLY A 239 9.98 -4.29 -1.46
C GLY A 239 9.84 -4.16 -2.98
N SER A 240 8.96 -3.28 -3.42
CA SER A 240 8.85 -2.87 -4.82
C SER A 240 9.93 -1.84 -5.12
N ILE A 241 10.76 -2.13 -6.13
CA ILE A 241 11.77 -1.19 -6.60
C ILE A 241 11.07 -0.15 -7.47
N LYS A 242 11.14 1.10 -7.08
CA LYS A 242 10.62 2.24 -7.85
C LYS A 242 11.78 3.13 -8.28
N GLU A 243 11.57 3.97 -9.28
CA GLU A 243 12.48 5.05 -9.59
C GLU A 243 12.02 6.31 -8.88
N PHE A 244 12.93 6.94 -8.16
CA PHE A 244 12.72 8.24 -7.54
C PHE A 244 13.92 9.14 -7.81
N ASP A 245 13.67 10.26 -8.49
CA ASP A 245 14.71 11.25 -8.84
C ASP A 245 15.90 10.62 -9.60
N GLY A 246 15.59 9.68 -10.51
CA GLY A 246 16.58 8.96 -11.31
C GLY A 246 17.33 7.84 -10.57
N CYS A 247 16.96 7.52 -9.33
CA CYS A 247 17.58 6.49 -8.51
C CYS A 247 16.63 5.31 -8.28
N PRO A 248 17.10 4.05 -8.31
CA PRO A 248 16.34 2.92 -7.83
C PRO A 248 16.17 2.99 -6.30
N GLU A 249 14.94 2.84 -5.83
CA GLU A 249 14.62 2.96 -4.41
C GLU A 249 13.64 1.86 -3.98
N ILE A 250 13.78 1.39 -2.73
CA ILE A 250 12.73 0.69 -2.00
C ILE A 250 12.31 1.57 -0.82
N ALA A 251 11.03 1.97 -0.80
CA ALA A 251 10.44 2.64 0.36
C ALA A 251 9.91 1.60 1.34
N ILE A 252 10.41 1.59 2.58
CA ILE A 252 9.95 0.71 3.64
C ILE A 252 9.16 1.47 4.70
N THR A 253 8.17 0.81 5.26
CA THR A 253 7.25 1.38 6.25
C THR A 253 7.32 0.67 7.60
N ASP A 254 8.07 -0.42 7.67
CA ASP A 254 8.23 -1.23 8.88
C ASP A 254 9.63 -1.89 8.93
N PRO A 255 10.23 -2.05 10.13
CA PRO A 255 11.53 -2.71 10.28
C PRO A 255 11.55 -4.17 9.82
N SER A 256 10.42 -4.88 9.77
CA SER A 256 10.35 -6.26 9.28
C SER A 256 10.65 -6.40 7.77
N GLN A 257 10.66 -5.28 7.02
CA GLN A 257 11.00 -5.26 5.60
C GLN A 257 12.52 -5.19 5.33
N ILE A 258 13.34 -5.00 6.38
CA ILE A 258 14.79 -4.96 6.29
C ILE A 258 15.44 -5.85 7.35
N GLU A 259 16.13 -6.88 6.90
CA GLU A 259 16.82 -7.86 7.72
C GLU A 259 18.34 -7.55 7.75
N VAL A 260 18.94 -7.57 8.94
CA VAL A 260 20.41 -7.51 9.08
C VAL A 260 20.94 -8.93 8.91
N LEU A 261 21.82 -9.14 7.91
CA LEU A 261 22.38 -10.45 7.59
C LEU A 261 23.62 -10.76 8.42
N GLU A 262 24.46 -9.76 8.64
CA GLU A 262 25.71 -9.86 9.42
C GLU A 262 26.09 -8.47 9.94
N ASN A 263 26.80 -8.44 11.05
CA ASN A 263 27.40 -7.23 11.63
C ASN A 263 28.70 -6.86 10.92
#